data_c9c4f606cba8eb9fbce62bd0a579437f
#
_entry.id   c9c4f606cba8eb9fbce62bd0a579437f
#
_cell.length_a   1.000
_cell.length_b   1.000
_cell.length_c   1.000
_cell.angle_alpha   90.00
_cell.angle_beta   90.00
_cell.angle_gamma   90.00
#
_symmetry.space_group_name_H-M   'P 1'
#
loop_
_entity.id
_entity.type
_entity.pdbx_description
1 polymer ?
#
loop_
_entity_poly.entity_id
_entity_poly.type
_entity_poly.pdbx_seq_one_letter_code
_entity_poly.pdbx_strand_id
1 'polypeptide(L)'
;MEVTQFTYFQQVGGIDCKPATGEITYGLERLAMYLQGVENVYDLVYTDGLKYGDVFLQNEIEQSTYNFEHSNVEFLLQAFGAHEGNAQQLIAAQLALPAYEQVLKAAHTFNLLDARGAISVTERAAYIGRIRNLARAVAQSYLDSRARLGFPMAPKAWADEVTAQIADKAEKAAQAAAKKGA
;
A
#
# COMPACT_ATOMS: atom_id res chain seq x y z
N MET A 1 18.58 6.08 -18.35
CA MET A 1 18.05 5.07 -17.36
C MET A 1 17.84 5.78 -16.03
N GLU A 2 16.67 5.65 -15.42
CA GLU A 2 16.41 6.13 -14.06
C GLU A 2 17.07 5.20 -13.04
N VAL A 3 17.92 5.72 -12.18
CA VAL A 3 18.65 4.93 -11.16
C VAL A 3 18.25 5.28 -9.74
N THR A 4 17.53 6.40 -9.55
CA THR A 4 17.04 6.86 -8.26
C THR A 4 15.72 7.57 -8.42
N GLN A 5 14.88 7.48 -7.40
CA GLN A 5 13.59 8.17 -7.33
C GLN A 5 13.46 8.86 -5.98
N PHE A 6 12.95 10.08 -5.99
CA PHE A 6 12.62 10.82 -4.78
C PHE A 6 11.10 10.93 -4.62
N THR A 7 10.59 10.55 -3.46
CA THR A 7 9.18 10.67 -3.11
C THR A 7 9.01 11.63 -1.93
N TYR A 8 8.07 12.55 -2.05
CA TYR A 8 7.73 13.50 -1.01
C TYR A 8 6.30 13.24 -0.52
N PHE A 9 6.18 12.64 0.67
CA PHE A 9 4.89 12.25 1.23
C PHE A 9 4.23 13.43 1.94
N GLN A 10 3.30 14.10 1.28
CA GLN A 10 2.50 15.17 1.85
C GLN A 10 1.24 14.63 2.53
N GLN A 11 0.68 13.53 2.00
CA GLN A 11 -0.52 12.89 2.51
C GLN A 11 -0.41 11.37 2.42
N VAL A 12 -1.01 10.67 3.39
CA VAL A 12 -1.21 9.22 3.39
C VAL A 12 -2.68 8.92 3.67
N GLY A 13 -3.35 8.24 2.75
CA GLY A 13 -4.78 7.95 2.87
C GLY A 13 -5.67 9.20 2.98
N GLY A 14 -5.23 10.35 2.44
CA GLY A 14 -5.90 11.65 2.55
C GLY A 14 -5.66 12.37 3.87
N ILE A 15 -4.75 11.89 4.72
CA ILE A 15 -4.33 12.52 5.98
C ILE A 15 -3.02 13.26 5.74
N ASP A 16 -2.98 14.56 6.07
CA ASP A 16 -1.77 15.38 5.94
C ASP A 16 -0.66 14.89 6.87
N CYS A 17 0.54 14.72 6.31
CA CYS A 17 1.73 14.36 7.06
C CYS A 17 2.44 15.63 7.58
N LYS A 18 2.69 15.69 8.88
CA LYS A 18 3.40 16.81 9.53
C LYS A 18 4.45 16.27 10.51
N PRO A 19 5.75 16.40 10.21
CA PRO A 19 6.31 16.97 8.96
C PRO A 19 6.06 16.06 7.76
N ALA A 20 6.11 16.63 6.55
CA ALA A 20 6.16 15.84 5.33
C ALA A 20 7.47 15.03 5.30
N THR A 21 7.37 13.78 4.85
CA THR A 21 8.51 12.84 4.82
C THR A 21 9.06 12.73 3.40
N GLY A 22 10.38 12.77 3.26
CA GLY A 22 11.07 12.48 2.01
C GLY A 22 11.63 11.06 2.02
N GLU A 23 11.57 10.41 0.86
CA GLU A 23 12.15 9.10 0.60
C GLU A 23 13.04 9.18 -0.63
N ILE A 24 14.20 8.54 -0.58
CA ILE A 24 15.06 8.31 -1.75
C ILE A 24 15.17 6.80 -1.95
N THR A 25 14.80 6.34 -3.14
CA THR A 25 14.90 4.94 -3.55
C THR A 25 15.96 4.78 -4.63
N TYR A 26 16.87 3.84 -4.44
CA TYR A 26 17.91 3.51 -5.41
C TYR A 26 17.62 2.17 -6.07
N GLY A 27 17.68 2.14 -7.43
CA GLY A 27 17.63 0.90 -8.21
C GLY A 27 19.00 0.23 -8.24
N LEU A 28 19.28 -0.66 -7.29
CA LEU A 28 20.60 -1.28 -7.15
C LEU A 28 20.99 -2.08 -8.38
N GLU A 29 20.07 -2.80 -8.98
CA GLU A 29 20.29 -3.55 -10.23
C GLU A 29 20.65 -2.61 -11.38
N ARG A 30 19.96 -1.48 -11.51
CA ARG A 30 20.24 -0.48 -12.54
C ARG A 30 21.61 0.17 -12.35
N LEU A 31 21.99 0.47 -11.12
CA LEU A 31 23.33 0.97 -10.79
C LEU A 31 24.39 -0.07 -11.11
N ALA A 32 24.17 -1.34 -10.76
CA ALA A 32 25.07 -2.44 -11.08
C ALA A 32 25.22 -2.66 -12.58
N MET A 33 24.12 -2.59 -13.36
CA MET A 33 24.16 -2.66 -14.82
C MET A 33 25.04 -1.56 -15.42
N TYR A 34 24.90 -0.32 -14.93
CA TYR A 34 25.72 0.79 -15.37
C TYR A 34 27.22 0.57 -15.05
N LEU A 35 27.51 0.15 -13.81
CA LEU A 35 28.88 -0.07 -13.35
C LEU A 35 29.56 -1.25 -14.07
N GLN A 36 28.81 -2.31 -14.37
CA GLN A 36 29.34 -3.48 -15.07
C GLN A 36 29.26 -3.37 -16.60
N GLY A 37 28.60 -2.33 -17.14
CA GLY A 37 28.48 -2.12 -18.58
C GLY A 37 27.64 -3.17 -19.29
N VAL A 38 26.59 -3.71 -18.61
CA VAL A 38 25.68 -4.70 -19.18
C VAL A 38 24.31 -4.06 -19.49
N GLU A 39 23.66 -4.53 -20.56
CA GLU A 39 22.36 -4.03 -21.00
C GLU A 39 21.19 -4.82 -20.42
N ASN A 40 21.42 -6.06 -20.02
CA ASN A 40 20.41 -6.95 -19.46
C ASN A 40 20.74 -7.23 -17.99
N VAL A 41 19.75 -7.06 -17.11
CA VAL A 41 19.90 -7.30 -15.67
C VAL A 41 20.35 -8.73 -15.35
N TYR A 42 19.91 -9.71 -16.13
CA TYR A 42 20.28 -11.11 -15.92
C TYR A 42 21.71 -11.44 -16.27
N ASP A 43 22.42 -10.54 -16.98
CA ASP A 43 23.85 -10.67 -17.28
C ASP A 43 24.78 -10.10 -16.21
N LEU A 44 24.22 -9.43 -15.19
CA LEU A 44 24.99 -8.97 -14.04
C LEU A 44 25.77 -10.12 -13.40
N VAL A 45 27.03 -9.89 -13.10
CA VAL A 45 27.80 -10.77 -12.22
C VAL A 45 27.30 -10.55 -10.80
N TYR A 46 26.66 -11.59 -10.23
CA TYR A 46 26.13 -11.55 -8.87
C TYR A 46 27.21 -11.87 -7.83
N THR A 47 28.00 -12.88 -8.13
CA THR A 47 29.22 -13.26 -7.41
C THR A 47 30.11 -14.09 -8.33
N ASP A 48 31.29 -14.49 -7.89
CA ASP A 48 32.24 -15.27 -8.69
C ASP A 48 31.60 -16.53 -9.30
N GLY A 49 31.55 -16.58 -10.64
CA GLY A 49 30.99 -17.69 -11.39
C GLY A 49 29.46 -17.78 -11.48
N LEU A 50 28.72 -16.82 -10.89
CA LEU A 50 27.25 -16.78 -10.94
C LEU A 50 26.77 -15.44 -11.51
N LYS A 51 25.80 -15.50 -12.42
CA LYS A 51 25.06 -14.35 -12.91
C LYS A 51 23.78 -14.13 -12.09
N TYR A 52 23.26 -12.91 -12.11
CA TYR A 52 21.97 -12.57 -11.54
C TYR A 52 20.83 -13.43 -12.10
N GLY A 53 20.91 -13.75 -13.41
CA GLY A 53 19.98 -14.64 -14.07
C GLY A 53 19.97 -16.07 -13.52
N ASP A 54 21.11 -16.59 -13.11
CA ASP A 54 21.20 -17.94 -12.54
C ASP A 54 20.41 -18.08 -11.23
N VAL A 55 20.22 -16.97 -10.53
CA VAL A 55 19.51 -16.91 -9.24
C VAL A 55 18.03 -16.51 -9.41
N PHE A 56 17.73 -15.52 -10.25
CA PHE A 56 16.43 -14.85 -10.24
C PHE A 56 15.57 -15.04 -11.49
N LEU A 57 16.16 -15.41 -12.64
CA LEU A 57 15.41 -15.49 -13.90
C LEU A 57 14.26 -16.51 -13.86
N GLN A 58 14.52 -17.71 -13.32
CA GLN A 58 13.49 -18.75 -13.27
C GLN A 58 12.29 -18.33 -12.42
N ASN A 59 12.53 -17.67 -11.30
CA ASN A 59 11.45 -17.13 -10.45
C ASN A 59 10.62 -16.09 -11.21
N GLU A 60 11.26 -15.18 -11.95
CA GLU A 60 10.57 -14.19 -12.78
C GLU A 60 9.70 -14.84 -13.85
N ILE A 61 10.22 -15.86 -14.54
CA ILE A 61 9.47 -16.61 -15.57
C ILE A 61 8.22 -17.25 -14.95
N GLU A 62 8.36 -17.96 -13.82
CA GLU A 62 7.25 -18.65 -13.17
C GLU A 62 6.20 -17.68 -12.62
N GLN A 63 6.61 -16.61 -11.97
CA GLN A 63 5.69 -15.59 -11.44
C GLN A 63 4.96 -14.85 -12.56
N SER A 64 5.67 -14.47 -13.63
CA SER A 64 5.04 -13.82 -14.78
C SER A 64 4.04 -14.75 -15.47
N THR A 65 4.41 -16.01 -15.67
CA THR A 65 3.52 -17.03 -16.25
C THR A 65 2.26 -17.24 -15.38
N TYR A 66 2.43 -17.33 -14.06
CA TYR A 66 1.30 -17.38 -13.14
C TYR A 66 0.42 -16.14 -13.26
N ASN A 67 0.99 -14.95 -13.21
CA ASN A 67 0.25 -13.69 -13.19
C ASN A 67 -0.56 -13.46 -14.45
N PHE A 68 0.01 -13.76 -15.63
CA PHE A 68 -0.62 -13.44 -16.92
C PHE A 68 -1.39 -14.59 -17.54
N GLU A 69 -1.08 -15.85 -17.20
CA GLU A 69 -1.62 -17.00 -17.91
C GLU A 69 -2.38 -17.99 -17.02
N HIS A 70 -1.88 -18.31 -15.83
CA HIS A 70 -2.35 -19.44 -15.04
C HIS A 70 -3.09 -19.08 -13.75
N SER A 71 -3.10 -17.82 -13.30
CA SER A 71 -3.86 -17.46 -12.11
C SER A 71 -5.37 -17.69 -12.33
N ASN A 72 -6.02 -18.36 -11.37
CA ASN A 72 -7.43 -18.73 -11.47
C ASN A 72 -8.33 -17.51 -11.19
N VAL A 73 -9.04 -17.03 -12.21
CA VAL A 73 -9.88 -15.83 -12.16
C VAL A 73 -11.02 -15.97 -11.15
N GLU A 74 -11.68 -17.12 -11.09
CA GLU A 74 -12.79 -17.34 -10.15
C GLU A 74 -12.31 -17.27 -8.70
N PHE A 75 -11.19 -17.94 -8.40
CA PHE A 75 -10.53 -17.84 -7.11
C PHE A 75 -10.18 -16.40 -6.76
N LEU A 76 -9.61 -15.65 -7.70
CA LEU A 76 -9.20 -14.24 -7.47
C LEU A 76 -10.42 -13.34 -7.18
N LEU A 77 -11.56 -13.54 -7.86
CA LEU A 77 -12.79 -12.79 -7.59
C LEU A 77 -13.29 -13.05 -6.17
N GLN A 78 -13.31 -14.31 -5.75
CA GLN A 78 -13.70 -14.70 -4.39
C GLN A 78 -12.72 -14.19 -3.35
N ALA A 79 -11.41 -14.31 -3.61
CA ALA A 79 -10.34 -13.85 -2.71
C ALA A 79 -10.39 -12.34 -2.50
N PHE A 80 -10.63 -11.55 -3.55
CA PHE A 80 -10.79 -10.10 -3.42
C PHE A 80 -11.93 -9.75 -2.45
N GLY A 81 -13.11 -10.34 -2.65
CA GLY A 81 -14.27 -10.11 -1.77
C GLY A 81 -14.00 -10.53 -0.32
N ALA A 82 -13.32 -11.67 -0.12
CA ALA A 82 -12.95 -12.15 1.20
C ALA A 82 -11.95 -11.21 1.90
N HIS A 83 -10.92 -10.75 1.20
CA HIS A 83 -9.95 -9.79 1.75
C HIS A 83 -10.58 -8.44 2.09
N GLU A 84 -11.45 -7.93 1.21
CA GLU A 84 -12.20 -6.69 1.48
C GLU A 84 -13.08 -6.81 2.72
N GLY A 85 -13.90 -7.86 2.81
CA GLY A 85 -14.77 -8.08 3.97
C GLY A 85 -14.00 -8.26 5.27
N ASN A 86 -12.88 -9.00 5.23
CA ASN A 86 -12.01 -9.16 6.39
C ASN A 86 -11.34 -7.85 6.79
N ALA A 87 -10.88 -7.03 5.82
CA ALA A 87 -10.34 -5.70 6.10
C ALA A 87 -11.38 -4.81 6.83
N GLN A 88 -12.63 -4.79 6.35
CA GLN A 88 -13.72 -4.02 6.97
C GLN A 88 -14.00 -4.49 8.41
N GLN A 89 -14.04 -5.80 8.63
CA GLN A 89 -14.23 -6.37 9.96
C GLN A 89 -13.10 -5.97 10.93
N LEU A 90 -11.85 -6.04 10.47
CA LEU A 90 -10.68 -5.67 11.27
C LEU A 90 -10.62 -4.17 11.57
N ILE A 91 -11.01 -3.32 10.61
CA ILE A 91 -11.16 -1.87 10.83
C ILE A 91 -12.21 -1.60 11.92
N ALA A 92 -13.37 -2.26 11.85
CA ALA A 92 -14.41 -2.13 12.85
C ALA A 92 -13.96 -2.60 14.25
N ALA A 93 -13.11 -3.63 14.29
CA ALA A 93 -12.46 -4.11 15.52
C ALA A 93 -11.26 -3.24 15.97
N GLN A 94 -10.97 -2.13 15.29
CA GLN A 94 -9.83 -1.23 15.56
C GLN A 94 -8.45 -1.89 15.45
N LEU A 95 -8.32 -2.90 14.62
CA LEU A 95 -7.10 -3.65 14.34
C LEU A 95 -6.47 -3.18 13.02
N ALA A 96 -5.91 -1.96 13.01
CA ALA A 96 -5.44 -1.29 11.81
C ALA A 96 -4.32 -2.05 11.08
N LEU A 97 -3.35 -2.65 11.80
CA LEU A 97 -2.22 -3.33 11.18
C LEU A 97 -2.63 -4.60 10.42
N PRO A 98 -3.36 -5.57 11.01
CA PRO A 98 -3.83 -6.72 10.26
C PRO A 98 -4.87 -6.33 9.19
N ALA A 99 -5.65 -5.25 9.38
CA ALA A 99 -6.52 -4.72 8.34
C ALA A 99 -5.72 -4.26 7.12
N TYR A 100 -4.59 -3.60 7.31
CA TYR A 100 -3.71 -3.17 6.24
C TYR A 100 -3.17 -4.35 5.42
N GLU A 101 -2.80 -5.45 6.06
CA GLU A 101 -2.39 -6.67 5.35
C GLU A 101 -3.50 -7.18 4.41
N GLN A 102 -4.76 -7.13 4.84
CA GLN A 102 -5.87 -7.52 3.98
C GLN A 102 -6.07 -6.56 2.81
N VAL A 103 -5.86 -5.27 3.01
CA VAL A 103 -5.90 -4.26 1.93
C VAL A 103 -4.79 -4.53 0.89
N LEU A 104 -3.58 -4.87 1.33
CA LEU A 104 -2.47 -5.24 0.44
C LEU A 104 -2.80 -6.50 -0.37
N LYS A 105 -3.39 -7.52 0.27
CA LYS A 105 -3.83 -8.74 -0.41
C LYS A 105 -4.95 -8.46 -1.42
N ALA A 106 -5.94 -7.63 -1.07
CA ALA A 106 -6.98 -7.21 -2.00
C ALA A 106 -6.40 -6.44 -3.21
N ALA A 107 -5.46 -5.52 -2.97
CA ALA A 107 -4.79 -4.78 -4.04
C ALA A 107 -3.97 -5.70 -4.96
N HIS A 108 -3.24 -6.66 -4.40
CA HIS A 108 -2.52 -7.66 -5.19
C HIS A 108 -3.48 -8.52 -6.01
N THR A 109 -4.56 -9.01 -5.41
CA THR A 109 -5.61 -9.80 -6.11
C THR A 109 -6.21 -9.02 -7.27
N PHE A 110 -6.51 -7.73 -7.08
CA PHE A 110 -6.96 -6.84 -8.14
C PHE A 110 -5.93 -6.74 -9.29
N ASN A 111 -4.64 -6.60 -8.98
CA ASN A 111 -3.58 -6.54 -9.99
C ASN A 111 -3.54 -7.82 -10.83
N LEU A 112 -3.73 -8.99 -10.22
CA LEU A 112 -3.82 -10.26 -10.94
C LEU A 112 -5.06 -10.33 -11.84
N LEU A 113 -6.22 -9.88 -11.37
CA LEU A 113 -7.44 -9.80 -12.18
C LEU A 113 -7.26 -8.87 -13.39
N ASP A 114 -6.62 -7.73 -13.19
CA ASP A 114 -6.31 -6.76 -14.24
C ASP A 114 -5.33 -7.37 -15.27
N ALA A 115 -4.26 -8.03 -14.80
CA ALA A 115 -3.27 -8.72 -15.65
C ALA A 115 -3.91 -9.86 -16.47
N ARG A 116 -4.90 -10.56 -15.91
CA ARG A 116 -5.67 -11.62 -16.61
C ARG A 116 -6.69 -11.06 -17.59
N GLY A 117 -6.86 -9.74 -17.68
CA GLY A 117 -7.93 -9.12 -18.48
C GLY A 117 -9.34 -9.52 -18.03
N ALA A 118 -9.51 -9.91 -16.75
CA ALA A 118 -10.74 -10.44 -16.20
C ALA A 118 -11.75 -9.38 -15.78
N ILE A 119 -11.37 -8.11 -15.81
CA ILE A 119 -12.19 -6.95 -15.42
C ILE A 119 -12.24 -5.92 -16.54
N SER A 120 -13.41 -5.34 -16.76
CA SER A 120 -13.60 -4.26 -17.74
C SER A 120 -13.00 -2.94 -17.23
N VAL A 121 -12.85 -1.97 -18.16
CA VAL A 121 -12.36 -0.60 -17.80
C VAL A 121 -13.24 0.04 -16.73
N THR A 122 -14.55 -0.12 -16.79
CA THR A 122 -15.50 0.43 -15.82
C THR A 122 -15.36 -0.26 -14.45
N GLU A 123 -15.27 -1.58 -14.42
CA GLU A 123 -15.05 -2.34 -13.19
C GLU A 123 -13.71 -2.01 -12.56
N ARG A 124 -12.66 -1.80 -13.37
CA ARG A 124 -11.34 -1.39 -12.90
C ARG A 124 -11.41 -0.13 -12.04
N ALA A 125 -12.15 0.88 -12.49
CA ALA A 125 -12.35 2.12 -11.72
C ALA A 125 -13.07 1.86 -10.39
N ALA A 126 -14.07 0.95 -10.37
CA ALA A 126 -14.79 0.56 -9.15
C ALA A 126 -13.88 -0.18 -8.16
N TYR A 127 -13.07 -1.15 -8.62
CA TYR A 127 -12.09 -1.85 -7.77
C TYR A 127 -11.08 -0.89 -7.14
N ILE A 128 -10.52 0.03 -7.94
CA ILE A 128 -9.59 1.06 -7.44
C ILE A 128 -10.28 1.92 -6.37
N GLY A 129 -11.53 2.32 -6.58
CA GLY A 129 -12.32 3.08 -5.60
C GLY A 129 -12.49 2.34 -4.28
N ARG A 130 -12.81 1.03 -4.33
CA ARG A 130 -12.95 0.15 -3.15
C ARG A 130 -11.65 0.07 -2.37
N ILE A 131 -10.52 -0.21 -3.04
CA ILE A 131 -9.19 -0.30 -2.42
C ILE A 131 -8.79 1.04 -1.78
N ARG A 132 -9.01 2.17 -2.46
CA ARG A 132 -8.74 3.52 -1.92
C ARG A 132 -9.54 3.81 -0.67
N ASN A 133 -10.82 3.42 -0.63
CA ASN A 133 -11.67 3.60 0.55
C ASN A 133 -11.17 2.77 1.73
N LEU A 134 -10.78 1.52 1.51
CA LEU A 134 -10.17 0.66 2.53
C LEU A 134 -8.86 1.26 3.04
N ALA A 135 -7.97 1.68 2.15
CA ALA A 135 -6.69 2.29 2.52
C ALA A 135 -6.87 3.56 3.37
N ARG A 136 -7.84 4.41 3.02
CA ARG A 136 -8.20 5.59 3.81
C ARG A 136 -8.71 5.21 5.20
N ALA A 137 -9.61 4.23 5.28
CA ALA A 137 -10.17 3.78 6.54
C ALA A 137 -9.11 3.16 7.45
N VAL A 138 -8.17 2.39 6.89
CA VAL A 138 -7.03 1.84 7.63
C VAL A 138 -6.10 2.96 8.12
N ALA A 139 -5.78 3.95 7.28
CA ALA A 139 -4.94 5.08 7.69
C ALA A 139 -5.56 5.84 8.86
N GLN A 140 -6.88 6.09 8.81
CA GLN A 140 -7.60 6.73 9.91
C GLN A 140 -7.59 5.87 11.18
N SER A 141 -7.90 4.57 11.06
CA SER A 141 -7.87 3.62 12.20
C SER A 141 -6.47 3.53 12.83
N TYR A 142 -5.41 3.58 12.02
CA TYR A 142 -4.03 3.61 12.51
C TYR A 142 -3.74 4.90 13.28
N LEU A 143 -4.09 6.07 12.73
CA LEU A 143 -3.93 7.36 13.40
C LEU A 143 -4.65 7.38 14.75
N ASP A 144 -5.91 6.91 14.78
CA ASP A 144 -6.71 6.83 16.01
C ASP A 144 -6.06 5.90 17.04
N SER A 145 -5.47 4.79 16.60
CA SER A 145 -4.74 3.88 17.48
C SER A 145 -3.49 4.54 18.09
N ARG A 146 -2.76 5.30 17.29
CA ARG A 146 -1.57 6.05 17.75
C ARG A 146 -1.95 7.17 18.73
N ALA A 147 -3.06 7.86 18.46
CA ALA A 147 -3.60 8.88 19.35
C ALA A 147 -3.99 8.30 20.72
N ARG A 148 -4.68 7.14 20.74
CA ARG A 148 -5.00 6.45 22.02
C ARG A 148 -3.77 6.05 22.83
N LEU A 149 -2.64 5.80 22.19
CA LEU A 149 -1.35 5.53 22.84
C LEU A 149 -0.58 6.81 23.22
N GLY A 150 -1.12 8.00 22.92
CA GLY A 150 -0.46 9.28 23.17
C GLY A 150 0.77 9.53 22.30
N PHE A 151 0.85 8.95 21.09
CA PHE A 151 1.96 9.10 20.16
C PHE A 151 3.35 8.87 20.80
N PRO A 152 3.66 7.69 21.33
CA PRO A 152 4.80 7.44 22.21
C PRO A 152 6.17 7.68 21.54
N MET A 153 6.23 7.79 20.22
CA MET A 153 7.45 8.07 19.46
C MET A 153 7.63 9.55 19.10
N ALA A 154 6.65 10.40 19.44
CA ALA A 154 6.68 11.82 19.12
C ALA A 154 7.13 12.64 20.34
N PRO A 155 7.73 13.85 20.13
CA PRO A 155 7.93 14.80 21.22
C PRO A 155 6.62 15.13 21.93
N LYS A 156 6.64 15.19 23.28
CA LYS A 156 5.42 15.37 24.09
C LYS A 156 4.61 16.59 23.68
N ALA A 157 5.23 17.72 23.44
CA ALA A 157 4.55 18.96 23.03
C ALA A 157 3.75 18.78 21.73
N TRP A 158 4.33 18.07 20.74
CA TRP A 158 3.66 17.75 19.49
C TRP A 158 2.50 16.76 19.71
N ALA A 159 2.71 15.74 20.53
CA ALA A 159 1.69 14.73 20.85
C ALA A 159 0.47 15.37 21.53
N ASP A 160 0.68 16.26 22.48
CA ASP A 160 -0.38 16.98 23.20
C ASP A 160 -1.15 17.89 22.22
N GLU A 161 -0.48 18.63 21.34
CA GLU A 161 -1.11 19.48 20.33
C GLU A 161 -1.98 18.68 19.35
N VAL A 162 -1.43 17.60 18.78
CA VAL A 162 -2.16 16.78 17.80
C VAL A 162 -3.34 16.05 18.44
N THR A 163 -3.19 15.58 19.67
CA THR A 163 -4.30 14.96 20.41
C THR A 163 -5.44 15.95 20.63
N ALA A 164 -5.13 17.19 21.01
CA ALA A 164 -6.13 18.25 21.16
C ALA A 164 -6.83 18.58 19.83
N GLN A 165 -6.10 18.66 18.72
CA GLN A 165 -6.67 18.89 17.39
C GLN A 165 -7.61 17.76 16.94
N ILE A 166 -7.26 16.50 17.23
CA ILE A 166 -8.10 15.33 16.92
C ILE A 166 -9.41 15.41 17.74
N ALA A 167 -9.34 15.73 19.03
CA ALA A 167 -10.49 15.85 19.90
C ALA A 167 -11.45 16.98 19.44
N ASP A 168 -10.92 18.17 19.12
CA ASP A 168 -11.70 19.31 18.60
C ASP A 168 -12.39 18.95 17.27
N LYS A 169 -11.70 18.27 16.37
CA LYS A 169 -12.26 17.83 15.08
C LYS A 169 -13.41 16.81 15.29
N ALA A 170 -13.24 15.89 16.22
CA ALA A 170 -14.27 14.91 16.55
C ALA A 170 -15.52 15.57 17.15
N GLU A 171 -15.34 16.53 18.05
CA GLU A 171 -16.43 17.29 18.64
C GLU A 171 -17.20 18.11 17.60
N LYS A 172 -16.50 18.82 16.71
CA LYS A 172 -17.13 19.58 15.61
C LYS A 172 -17.89 18.66 14.65
N ALA A 173 -17.37 17.47 14.36
CA ALA A 173 -18.05 16.49 13.52
C ALA A 173 -19.33 15.97 14.19
N ALA A 174 -19.30 15.68 15.48
CA ALA A 174 -20.47 15.26 16.26
C ALA A 174 -21.56 16.35 16.30
N GLN A 175 -21.19 17.60 16.53
CA GLN A 175 -22.11 18.75 16.52
C GLN A 175 -22.73 18.96 15.13
N ALA A 176 -21.97 18.79 14.04
CA ALA A 176 -22.47 18.90 12.68
C ALA A 176 -23.45 17.77 12.32
N ALA A 177 -23.20 16.55 12.80
CA ALA A 177 -24.10 15.41 12.63
C ALA A 177 -25.42 15.60 13.37
N ALA A 178 -25.37 16.09 14.61
CA ALA A 178 -26.57 16.41 15.43
C ALA A 178 -27.46 17.48 14.75
N LYS A 179 -26.85 18.47 14.09
CA LYS A 179 -27.62 19.53 13.40
C LYS A 179 -28.26 19.06 12.08
N LYS A 180 -27.81 17.96 11.48
CA LYS A 180 -28.39 17.40 10.25
C LYS A 180 -29.48 16.35 10.53
N GLY A 181 -29.57 15.86 11.74
CA GLY A 181 -30.59 14.89 12.17
C GLY A 181 -31.79 15.50 12.91
N ALA A 182 -31.79 16.82 13.10
CA ALA A 182 -32.89 17.63 13.63
C ALA A 182 -33.55 18.43 12.49
#